data_3b016c4272e1d92a76af3f47dc8ff18a
#
_entry.id   3b016c4272e1d92a76af3f47dc8ff18a
#
_cell.length_a   1.000
_cell.length_b   1.000
_cell.length_c   1.000
_cell.angle_alpha   90.00
_cell.angle_beta   90.00
_cell.angle_gamma   90.00
#
_symmetry.space_group_name_H-M   'P 1'
#
loop_
_entity.id
_entity.type
_entity.pdbx_description
1 polymer ?
#
loop_
_entity_poly.entity_id
_entity_poly.type
_entity_poly.pdbx_seq_one_letter_code
_entity_poly.pdbx_strand_id
1 'polypeptide(L)'
;MTVLALAVCTAIGFLFDHLDFPDTNIVTVYILGVLMISVLTKGYLCSMAGSLLSVVLFGFFLTEPRLSFQTYAVGYPITFAVMLASSVLTGTLASKLKDHARLSARSAFRVQVLFDTDRLLQKAKSNDDVLSVTCMQLSRLLDRSIVAYMKGENGMLSGRLYAEKKDTYAEKLLSDAERQTAEWVLQNGHRAGAATAQFGKSECLYLAIRAGGRVYGVIGIPMKPEKPDSFESSIVLSVVNECALAMDNAHNAAEKERAADFAKSEQLRADLLRSISHDLRTPLCSVSGNADTLLHNGNCLDEATKQQIYKDIYDDSEWLIGVVENLLYVTRLNDGRLKLE
;
A
#
# COMPACT_ATOMS: atom_id res chain seq x y z
N MET A 1 -37.38 11.90 -18.24
CA MET A 1 -37.69 11.06 -17.06
C MET A 1 -38.60 11.79 -16.08
N THR A 2 -38.25 12.97 -15.55
CA THR A 2 -39.06 13.74 -14.58
C THR A 2 -40.46 14.05 -15.10
N VAL A 3 -40.57 14.58 -16.35
CA VAL A 3 -41.90 14.91 -16.97
C VAL A 3 -42.73 13.66 -17.17
N LEU A 4 -42.15 12.56 -17.57
CA LEU A 4 -42.86 11.28 -17.79
C LEU A 4 -43.41 10.71 -16.46
N ALA A 5 -42.61 10.77 -15.38
CA ALA A 5 -43.08 10.33 -14.06
C ALA A 5 -44.23 11.21 -13.53
N LEU A 6 -44.17 12.53 -13.69
CA LEU A 6 -45.25 13.44 -13.31
C LEU A 6 -46.49 13.26 -14.17
N ALA A 7 -46.35 13.00 -15.47
CA ALA A 7 -47.47 12.70 -16.36
C ALA A 7 -48.21 11.41 -15.92
N VAL A 8 -47.48 10.38 -15.52
CA VAL A 8 -48.04 9.14 -14.97
C VAL A 8 -48.79 9.41 -13.66
N CYS A 9 -48.18 10.19 -12.74
CA CYS A 9 -48.86 10.58 -11.48
C CYS A 9 -50.14 11.37 -11.74
N THR A 10 -50.13 12.27 -12.71
CA THR A 10 -51.31 13.06 -13.08
C THR A 10 -52.40 12.16 -13.68
N ALA A 11 -52.05 11.20 -14.53
CA ALA A 11 -53.00 10.24 -15.10
C ALA A 11 -53.60 9.34 -14.01
N ILE A 12 -52.81 8.88 -13.03
CA ILE A 12 -53.33 8.13 -11.88
C ILE A 12 -54.22 9.05 -11.00
N GLY A 13 -53.85 10.31 -10.83
CA GLY A 13 -54.63 11.29 -10.12
C GLY A 13 -56.01 11.48 -10.74
N PHE A 14 -56.10 11.62 -12.06
CA PHE A 14 -57.39 11.68 -12.78
C PHE A 14 -58.24 10.41 -12.63
N LEU A 15 -57.55 9.22 -12.62
CA LEU A 15 -58.25 7.96 -12.40
C LEU A 15 -58.84 7.90 -10.98
N PHE A 16 -58.13 8.34 -9.96
CA PHE A 16 -58.59 8.37 -8.58
C PHE A 16 -59.74 9.37 -8.37
N ASP A 17 -59.63 10.53 -9.00
CA ASP A 17 -60.69 11.54 -9.02
C ASP A 17 -61.96 11.01 -9.69
N HIS A 18 -61.87 10.30 -10.80
CA HIS A 18 -63.01 9.68 -11.47
C HIS A 18 -63.65 8.52 -10.68
N LEU A 19 -62.94 7.91 -9.75
CA LEU A 19 -63.40 6.85 -8.85
C LEU A 19 -63.87 7.41 -7.48
N ASP A 20 -64.04 8.71 -7.33
CA ASP A 20 -64.46 9.44 -6.09
C ASP A 20 -63.54 9.13 -4.87
N PHE A 21 -62.21 8.87 -5.10
CA PHE A 21 -61.27 8.74 -4.00
C PHE A 21 -60.98 10.11 -3.35
N PRO A 22 -60.71 10.14 -2.02
CA PRO A 22 -60.31 11.37 -1.34
C PRO A 22 -59.04 12.01 -1.92
N ASP A 23 -58.99 13.36 -1.96
CA ASP A 23 -57.83 14.14 -2.43
C ASP A 23 -56.53 13.77 -1.74
N THR A 24 -56.57 13.29 -0.49
CA THR A 24 -55.42 12.79 0.27
C THR A 24 -54.69 11.64 -0.43
N ASN A 25 -55.42 10.76 -1.12
CA ASN A 25 -54.84 9.64 -1.86
C ASN A 25 -54.10 10.15 -3.11
N ILE A 26 -54.64 11.16 -3.76
CA ILE A 26 -54.01 11.77 -4.95
C ILE A 26 -52.72 12.49 -4.55
N VAL A 27 -52.72 13.24 -3.42
CA VAL A 27 -51.49 13.86 -2.87
C VAL A 27 -50.41 12.83 -2.59
N THR A 28 -50.80 11.68 -2.04
CA THR A 28 -49.86 10.57 -1.76
C THR A 28 -49.19 10.02 -3.04
N VAL A 29 -49.95 9.92 -4.15
CA VAL A 29 -49.40 9.50 -5.45
C VAL A 29 -48.35 10.49 -5.97
N TYR A 30 -48.57 11.79 -5.83
CA TYR A 30 -47.61 12.80 -6.21
C TYR A 30 -46.36 12.78 -5.35
N ILE A 31 -46.47 12.55 -4.03
CA ILE A 31 -45.30 12.38 -3.14
C ILE A 31 -44.50 11.17 -3.55
N LEU A 32 -45.17 10.03 -3.86
CA LEU A 32 -44.52 8.83 -4.39
C LEU A 32 -43.80 9.10 -5.71
N GLY A 33 -44.44 9.86 -6.61
CA GLY A 33 -43.82 10.27 -7.88
C GLY A 33 -42.54 11.09 -7.70
N VAL A 34 -42.56 12.05 -6.78
CA VAL A 34 -41.35 12.84 -6.45
C VAL A 34 -40.27 11.97 -5.86
N LEU A 35 -40.60 10.99 -5.01
CA LEU A 35 -39.62 10.02 -4.49
C LEU A 35 -39.04 9.21 -5.62
N MET A 36 -39.83 8.68 -6.55
CA MET A 36 -39.34 7.95 -7.73
C MET A 36 -38.41 8.83 -8.61
N ILE A 37 -38.80 10.08 -8.84
CA ILE A 37 -37.96 11.02 -9.58
C ILE A 37 -36.60 11.19 -8.86
N SER A 38 -36.63 11.38 -7.54
CA SER A 38 -35.39 11.54 -6.75
C SER A 38 -34.47 10.33 -6.78
N VAL A 39 -35.03 9.12 -6.82
CA VAL A 39 -34.26 7.86 -6.91
C VAL A 39 -33.70 7.64 -8.31
N LEU A 40 -34.49 7.90 -9.36
CA LEU A 40 -34.12 7.59 -10.76
C LEU A 40 -33.25 8.68 -11.41
N THR A 41 -33.34 9.94 -10.97
CA THR A 41 -32.59 11.05 -11.57
C THR A 41 -31.27 11.31 -10.83
N LYS A 42 -30.30 11.91 -11.54
CA LYS A 42 -29.04 12.37 -10.96
C LYS A 42 -29.15 13.86 -10.63
N GLY A 43 -28.96 14.19 -9.34
CA GLY A 43 -28.83 15.58 -8.89
C GLY A 43 -30.04 16.10 -8.10
N TYR A 44 -29.72 16.91 -7.09
CA TYR A 44 -30.67 17.55 -6.17
C TYR A 44 -31.66 18.49 -6.89
N LEU A 45 -31.18 19.21 -7.92
CA LEU A 45 -31.99 20.18 -8.68
C LEU A 45 -33.19 19.53 -9.38
N CYS A 46 -33.01 18.32 -9.93
CA CYS A 46 -34.14 17.62 -10.59
C CYS A 46 -35.24 17.19 -9.60
N SER A 47 -34.84 16.78 -8.40
CA SER A 47 -35.81 16.43 -7.33
C SER A 47 -36.55 17.64 -6.85
N MET A 48 -35.84 18.78 -6.65
CA MET A 48 -36.47 20.05 -6.21
C MET A 48 -37.39 20.61 -7.27
N ALA A 49 -37.02 20.62 -8.53
CA ALA A 49 -37.85 21.03 -9.64
C ALA A 49 -39.09 20.10 -9.80
N GLY A 50 -38.90 18.79 -9.63
CA GLY A 50 -39.97 17.81 -9.66
C GLY A 50 -40.97 18.00 -8.54
N SER A 51 -40.53 18.34 -7.32
CA SER A 51 -41.42 18.64 -6.20
C SER A 51 -42.22 19.91 -6.41
N LEU A 52 -41.61 20.97 -6.92
CA LEU A 52 -42.32 22.22 -7.23
C LEU A 52 -43.37 22.00 -8.33
N LEU A 53 -43.00 21.30 -9.40
CA LEU A 53 -43.85 21.02 -10.54
C LEU A 53 -45.04 20.10 -10.11
N SER A 54 -44.84 19.17 -9.18
CA SER A 54 -45.88 18.29 -8.67
C SER A 54 -47.01 19.07 -7.98
N VAL A 55 -46.65 20.10 -7.17
CA VAL A 55 -47.62 20.97 -6.50
C VAL A 55 -48.41 21.79 -7.52
N VAL A 56 -47.71 22.33 -8.54
CA VAL A 56 -48.36 23.13 -9.61
C VAL A 56 -49.33 22.26 -10.41
N LEU A 57 -48.92 21.04 -10.81
CA LEU A 57 -49.76 20.11 -11.58
C LEU A 57 -51.01 19.66 -10.77
N PHE A 58 -50.83 19.33 -9.49
CA PHE A 58 -51.94 18.98 -8.62
C PHE A 58 -52.92 20.12 -8.51
N GLY A 59 -52.47 21.36 -8.22
CA GLY A 59 -53.28 22.53 -8.08
C GLY A 59 -54.04 22.93 -9.35
N PHE A 60 -53.41 22.75 -10.51
CA PHE A 60 -54.00 23.14 -11.81
C PHE A 60 -55.00 22.12 -12.36
N PHE A 61 -54.71 20.83 -12.24
CA PHE A 61 -55.51 19.79 -12.88
C PHE A 61 -56.53 19.10 -11.99
N LEU A 62 -56.30 19.04 -10.66
CA LEU A 62 -57.07 18.21 -9.77
C LEU A 62 -57.83 18.98 -8.67
N THR A 63 -57.59 20.30 -8.58
CA THR A 63 -58.28 21.17 -7.60
C THR A 63 -59.46 21.91 -8.25
N GLU A 64 -60.58 22.05 -7.59
CA GLU A 64 -61.74 22.83 -8.09
C GLU A 64 -61.59 24.33 -7.77
N PRO A 65 -61.89 25.25 -8.74
CA PRO A 65 -62.30 24.99 -10.13
C PRO A 65 -61.12 24.57 -11.00
N ARG A 66 -61.27 23.47 -11.78
CA ARG A 66 -60.26 22.89 -12.63
C ARG A 66 -59.73 23.89 -13.66
N LEU A 67 -58.43 23.74 -14.05
CA LEU A 67 -57.74 24.61 -15.00
C LEU A 67 -57.63 26.07 -14.55
N SER A 68 -57.74 26.33 -13.24
CA SER A 68 -57.63 27.65 -12.64
C SER A 68 -56.65 27.60 -11.44
N PHE A 69 -55.97 28.70 -11.17
CA PHE A 69 -55.21 28.87 -9.94
C PHE A 69 -56.03 29.52 -8.79
N GLN A 70 -57.32 29.75 -9.00
CA GLN A 70 -58.21 30.27 -7.97
C GLN A 70 -58.78 29.13 -7.17
N THR A 71 -58.43 29.05 -5.89
CA THR A 71 -58.94 28.07 -4.94
C THR A 71 -59.92 28.72 -3.97
N TYR A 72 -61.15 28.28 -3.97
CA TYR A 72 -62.19 28.83 -3.09
C TYR A 72 -62.31 28.17 -1.71
N ALA A 73 -61.72 26.95 -1.56
CA ALA A 73 -61.73 26.21 -0.32
C ALA A 73 -60.57 26.58 0.60
N VAL A 74 -60.81 26.94 1.84
CA VAL A 74 -59.83 27.42 2.82
C VAL A 74 -58.74 26.35 3.16
N GLY A 75 -59.00 25.08 2.87
CA GLY A 75 -58.08 23.99 3.18
C GLY A 75 -56.94 23.78 2.17
N TYR A 76 -57.09 24.16 0.90
CA TYR A 76 -56.10 23.87 -0.15
C TYR A 76 -54.74 24.53 0.05
N PRO A 77 -54.59 25.76 0.55
CA PRO A 77 -53.25 26.33 0.81
C PRO A 77 -52.45 25.52 1.81
N ILE A 78 -53.11 24.92 2.81
CA ILE A 78 -52.45 24.05 3.79
C ILE A 78 -52.00 22.75 3.12
N THR A 79 -52.86 22.15 2.30
CA THR A 79 -52.52 20.93 1.54
C THR A 79 -51.30 21.16 0.61
N PHE A 80 -51.24 22.29 -0.09
CA PHE A 80 -50.13 22.68 -0.91
C PHE A 80 -48.84 22.85 -0.10
N ALA A 81 -48.92 23.50 1.05
CA ALA A 81 -47.77 23.69 1.93
C ALA A 81 -47.23 22.35 2.45
N VAL A 82 -48.12 21.46 2.92
CA VAL A 82 -47.77 20.14 3.41
C VAL A 82 -47.21 19.26 2.28
N MET A 83 -47.83 19.29 1.11
CA MET A 83 -47.35 18.55 -0.08
C MET A 83 -45.97 19.03 -0.51
N LEU A 84 -45.73 20.34 -0.58
CA LEU A 84 -44.43 20.90 -0.91
C LEU A 84 -43.37 20.51 0.12
N ALA A 85 -43.69 20.69 1.42
CA ALA A 85 -42.75 20.33 2.49
C ALA A 85 -42.41 18.84 2.48
N SER A 86 -43.41 17.97 2.34
CA SER A 86 -43.20 16.51 2.25
C SER A 86 -42.39 16.11 1.04
N SER A 87 -42.67 16.71 -0.13
CA SER A 87 -41.97 16.42 -1.38
C SER A 87 -40.53 16.88 -1.31
N VAL A 88 -40.23 18.06 -0.81
CA VAL A 88 -38.89 18.59 -0.61
C VAL A 88 -38.11 17.71 0.40
N LEU A 89 -38.72 17.38 1.53
CA LEU A 89 -38.09 16.56 2.55
C LEU A 89 -37.74 15.16 2.01
N THR A 90 -38.70 14.51 1.37
CA THR A 90 -38.52 13.17 0.77
C THR A 90 -37.46 13.19 -0.33
N GLY A 91 -37.50 14.18 -1.21
CA GLY A 91 -36.53 14.35 -2.27
C GLY A 91 -35.12 14.58 -1.75
N THR A 92 -34.94 15.43 -0.74
CA THR A 92 -33.66 15.69 -0.11
C THR A 92 -33.11 14.45 0.61
N LEU A 93 -33.96 13.73 1.34
CA LEU A 93 -33.59 12.52 2.05
C LEU A 93 -33.14 11.41 1.07
N ALA A 94 -33.90 11.17 0.02
CA ALA A 94 -33.59 10.19 -1.00
C ALA A 94 -32.23 10.49 -1.72
N SER A 95 -31.99 11.77 -2.04
CA SER A 95 -30.72 12.21 -2.64
C SER A 95 -29.54 11.95 -1.69
N LYS A 96 -29.68 12.35 -0.42
CA LYS A 96 -28.63 12.10 0.59
C LYS A 96 -28.37 10.63 0.80
N LEU A 97 -29.40 9.78 0.90
CA LEU A 97 -29.22 8.33 1.03
C LEU A 97 -28.46 7.73 -0.16
N LYS A 98 -28.78 8.17 -1.37
CA LYS A 98 -28.07 7.72 -2.58
C LYS A 98 -26.59 8.13 -2.58
N ASP A 99 -26.28 9.36 -2.17
CA ASP A 99 -24.90 9.83 -2.07
C ASP A 99 -24.13 9.08 -0.99
N HIS A 100 -24.75 8.86 0.18
CA HIS A 100 -24.17 8.03 1.24
C HIS A 100 -23.92 6.59 0.79
N ALA A 101 -24.87 5.97 0.09
CA ALA A 101 -24.70 4.62 -0.43
C ALA A 101 -23.53 4.53 -1.44
N ARG A 102 -23.38 5.53 -2.32
CA ARG A 102 -22.27 5.61 -3.26
C ARG A 102 -20.91 5.77 -2.56
N LEU A 103 -20.85 6.67 -1.57
CA LEU A 103 -19.63 6.89 -0.79
C LEU A 103 -19.24 5.64 -0.01
N SER A 104 -20.22 4.96 0.61
CA SER A 104 -20.00 3.71 1.33
C SER A 104 -19.50 2.61 0.41
N ALA A 105 -20.11 2.43 -0.78
CA ALA A 105 -19.68 1.45 -1.76
C ALA A 105 -18.24 1.71 -2.26
N ARG A 106 -17.88 2.98 -2.53
CA ARG A 106 -16.51 3.36 -2.90
C ARG A 106 -15.52 3.09 -1.78
N SER A 107 -15.88 3.41 -0.54
CA SER A 107 -15.03 3.14 0.62
C SER A 107 -14.81 1.64 0.82
N ALA A 108 -15.87 0.83 0.73
CA ALA A 108 -15.78 -0.63 0.82
C ALA A 108 -14.88 -1.21 -0.27
N PHE A 109 -15.04 -0.77 -1.52
CA PHE A 109 -14.19 -1.19 -2.64
C PHE A 109 -12.71 -0.85 -2.41
N ARG A 110 -12.41 0.38 -1.93
CA ARG A 110 -11.05 0.79 -1.61
C ARG A 110 -10.42 -0.11 -0.53
N VAL A 111 -11.15 -0.39 0.54
CA VAL A 111 -10.67 -1.26 1.63
C VAL A 111 -10.40 -2.67 1.09
N GLN A 112 -11.28 -3.20 0.25
CA GLN A 112 -11.10 -4.52 -0.35
C GLN A 112 -9.86 -4.58 -1.24
N VAL A 113 -9.64 -3.60 -2.11
CA VAL A 113 -8.44 -3.53 -2.97
C VAL A 113 -7.17 -3.50 -2.13
N LEU A 114 -7.13 -2.70 -1.06
CA LEU A 114 -5.96 -2.63 -0.17
C LEU A 114 -5.73 -3.96 0.57
N PHE A 115 -6.78 -4.58 1.08
CA PHE A 115 -6.68 -5.88 1.75
C PHE A 115 -6.16 -6.98 0.81
N ASP A 116 -6.70 -7.04 -0.42
CA ASP A 116 -6.24 -8.00 -1.42
C ASP A 116 -4.79 -7.75 -1.83
N THR A 117 -4.40 -6.48 -1.95
CA THR A 117 -3.02 -6.09 -2.23
C THR A 117 -2.08 -6.51 -1.10
N ASP A 118 -2.40 -6.17 0.15
CA ASP A 118 -1.60 -6.55 1.32
C ASP A 118 -1.40 -8.07 1.41
N ARG A 119 -2.48 -8.85 1.23
CA ARG A 119 -2.43 -10.31 1.22
C ARG A 119 -1.50 -10.88 0.13
N LEU A 120 -1.42 -10.22 -1.02
CA LEU A 120 -0.52 -10.62 -2.11
C LEU A 120 0.92 -10.21 -1.81
N LEU A 121 1.14 -9.03 -1.26
CA LEU A 121 2.46 -8.51 -0.88
C LEU A 121 3.11 -9.34 0.22
N GLN A 122 2.33 -9.85 1.18
CA GLN A 122 2.84 -10.75 2.23
C GLN A 122 3.42 -12.07 1.70
N LYS A 123 3.05 -12.50 0.48
CA LYS A 123 3.58 -13.70 -0.16
C LYS A 123 4.82 -13.42 -1.02
N ALA A 124 5.12 -12.17 -1.29
CA ALA A 124 6.27 -11.77 -2.08
C ALA A 124 7.56 -12.04 -1.30
N LYS A 125 8.55 -12.65 -1.98
CA LYS A 125 9.82 -13.04 -1.36
C LYS A 125 10.95 -12.05 -1.66
N SER A 126 10.76 -11.18 -2.63
CA SER A 126 11.77 -10.21 -3.07
C SER A 126 11.11 -8.87 -3.40
N ASN A 127 11.91 -7.80 -3.42
CA ASN A 127 11.43 -6.49 -3.88
C ASN A 127 10.92 -6.51 -5.33
N ASP A 128 11.46 -7.40 -6.15
CA ASP A 128 11.02 -7.59 -7.55
C ASP A 128 9.63 -8.23 -7.59
N ASP A 129 9.35 -9.21 -6.71
CA ASP A 129 8.02 -9.81 -6.57
C ASP A 129 7.00 -8.78 -6.08
N VAL A 130 7.38 -7.97 -5.07
CA VAL A 130 6.54 -6.88 -4.53
C VAL A 130 6.14 -5.91 -5.65
N LEU A 131 7.11 -5.47 -6.46
CA LEU A 131 6.85 -4.58 -7.59
C LEU A 131 5.93 -5.22 -8.62
N SER A 132 6.22 -6.47 -8.99
CA SER A 132 5.46 -7.21 -10.00
C SER A 132 3.99 -7.38 -9.59
N VAL A 133 3.76 -7.81 -8.35
CA VAL A 133 2.40 -7.94 -7.77
C VAL A 133 1.68 -6.61 -7.78
N THR A 134 2.34 -5.54 -7.33
CA THR A 134 1.76 -4.19 -7.29
C THR A 134 1.36 -3.71 -8.68
N CYS A 135 2.26 -3.85 -9.66
CA CYS A 135 2.01 -3.39 -11.03
C CYS A 135 0.91 -4.21 -11.71
N MET A 136 0.83 -5.52 -11.47
CA MET A 136 -0.26 -6.34 -11.98
C MET A 136 -1.61 -5.96 -11.36
N GLN A 137 -1.66 -5.68 -10.06
CA GLN A 137 -2.86 -5.19 -9.39
C GLN A 137 -3.30 -3.82 -9.93
N LEU A 138 -2.37 -2.88 -10.10
CA LEU A 138 -2.66 -1.58 -10.70
C LEU A 138 -3.12 -1.69 -12.14
N SER A 139 -2.49 -2.56 -12.95
CA SER A 139 -2.89 -2.81 -14.34
C SER A 139 -4.32 -3.34 -14.44
N ARG A 140 -4.68 -4.30 -13.57
CA ARG A 140 -6.03 -4.86 -13.49
C ARG A 140 -7.05 -3.85 -13.00
N LEU A 141 -6.70 -3.04 -11.99
CA LEU A 141 -7.58 -2.04 -11.39
C LEU A 141 -7.93 -0.92 -12.39
N LEU A 142 -6.94 -0.48 -13.16
CA LEU A 142 -7.08 0.65 -14.09
C LEU A 142 -7.42 0.21 -15.51
N ASP A 143 -7.40 -1.10 -15.81
CA ASP A 143 -7.49 -1.67 -17.17
C ASP A 143 -6.48 -1.01 -18.12
N ARG A 144 -5.23 -0.81 -17.67
CA ARG A 144 -4.15 -0.11 -18.38
C ARG A 144 -2.81 -0.80 -18.17
N SER A 145 -1.93 -0.63 -19.16
CA SER A 145 -0.54 -1.05 -19.02
C SER A 145 0.19 -0.16 -18.00
N ILE A 146 0.98 -0.74 -17.13
CA ILE A 146 1.77 -0.04 -16.12
C ILE A 146 3.25 -0.25 -16.42
N VAL A 147 4.05 0.81 -16.36
CA VAL A 147 5.51 0.73 -16.48
C VAL A 147 6.13 0.85 -15.10
N ALA A 148 7.14 0.04 -14.82
CA ALA A 148 7.86 0.14 -13.56
C ALA A 148 9.37 0.04 -13.76
N TYR A 149 10.10 0.76 -12.90
CA TYR A 149 11.54 0.79 -12.85
C TYR A 149 12.00 0.55 -11.42
N MET A 150 12.90 -0.41 -11.23
CA MET A 150 13.55 -0.64 -9.93
C MET A 150 14.82 0.19 -9.80
N LYS A 151 15.16 0.56 -8.58
CA LYS A 151 16.47 1.11 -8.25
C LYS A 151 17.47 -0.03 -8.13
N GLY A 152 18.52 -0.01 -8.96
CA GLY A 152 19.67 -0.92 -8.87
C GLY A 152 20.86 -0.26 -8.15
N GLU A 153 21.93 -1.03 -7.94
CA GLU A 153 23.17 -0.52 -7.30
C GLU A 153 23.83 0.60 -8.11
N ASN A 154 23.80 0.51 -9.44
CA ASN A 154 24.43 1.45 -10.37
C ASN A 154 23.44 2.42 -11.03
N GLY A 155 22.25 2.61 -10.46
CA GLY A 155 21.22 3.49 -11.01
C GLY A 155 19.90 2.79 -11.27
N MET A 156 19.14 3.26 -12.26
CA MET A 156 17.83 2.72 -12.60
C MET A 156 17.97 1.51 -13.53
N LEU A 157 17.31 0.40 -13.17
CA LEU A 157 17.23 -0.79 -14.02
C LEU A 157 16.33 -0.50 -15.26
N SER A 158 16.38 -1.40 -16.24
CA SER A 158 15.51 -1.32 -17.42
C SER A 158 14.05 -1.39 -17.03
N GLY A 159 13.22 -0.59 -17.72
CA GLY A 159 11.78 -0.55 -17.50
C GLY A 159 11.12 -1.88 -17.85
N ARG A 160 10.16 -2.29 -17.02
CA ARG A 160 9.29 -3.45 -17.26
C ARG A 160 7.87 -2.99 -17.46
N LEU A 161 7.21 -3.57 -18.46
CA LEU A 161 5.82 -3.30 -18.76
C LEU A 161 4.95 -4.42 -18.17
N TYR A 162 3.91 -4.02 -17.46
CA TYR A 162 2.90 -4.92 -16.92
C TYR A 162 1.56 -4.59 -17.58
N ALA A 163 1.02 -5.54 -18.35
CA ALA A 163 -0.23 -5.37 -19.08
C ALA A 163 -1.05 -6.65 -19.00
N GLU A 164 -2.37 -6.53 -18.84
CA GLU A 164 -3.29 -7.68 -18.89
C GLU A 164 -3.61 -8.06 -20.35
N LYS A 165 -3.54 -7.08 -21.26
CA LYS A 165 -3.76 -7.25 -22.71
C LYS A 165 -2.58 -6.69 -23.49
N LYS A 166 -2.30 -7.27 -24.67
CA LYS A 166 -1.32 -6.71 -25.61
C LYS A 166 -1.76 -5.29 -26.00
N ASP A 167 -1.01 -4.31 -25.53
CA ASP A 167 -1.28 -2.91 -25.81
C ASP A 167 -0.36 -2.41 -26.91
N THR A 168 -0.93 -1.82 -27.95
CA THR A 168 -0.18 -1.28 -29.10
C THR A 168 0.68 -0.08 -28.73
N TYR A 169 0.43 0.52 -27.55
CA TYR A 169 1.18 1.66 -27.04
C TYR A 169 2.40 1.27 -26.18
N ALA A 170 2.61 -0.02 -25.93
CA ALA A 170 3.65 -0.54 -25.03
C ALA A 170 5.07 -0.03 -25.36
N GLU A 171 5.42 0.03 -26.64
CA GLU A 171 6.75 0.51 -27.08
C GLU A 171 6.99 1.98 -26.80
N LYS A 172 5.94 2.83 -26.88
CA LYS A 172 6.05 4.26 -26.58
C LYS A 172 6.30 4.53 -25.09
N LEU A 173 5.75 3.68 -24.23
CA LEU A 173 5.89 3.81 -22.78
C LEU A 173 7.30 3.48 -22.27
N LEU A 174 8.11 2.79 -23.06
CA LEU A 174 9.51 2.46 -22.77
C LEU A 174 10.51 3.33 -23.54
N SER A 175 10.05 4.42 -24.15
CA SER A 175 10.92 5.35 -24.89
C SER A 175 11.94 6.04 -23.98
N ASP A 176 13.04 6.53 -24.56
CA ASP A 176 14.09 7.23 -23.81
C ASP A 176 13.58 8.49 -23.09
N ALA A 177 12.60 9.20 -23.66
CA ALA A 177 11.99 10.36 -23.03
C ALA A 177 11.20 9.99 -21.76
N GLU A 178 10.45 8.89 -21.79
CA GLU A 178 9.74 8.35 -20.64
C GLU A 178 10.73 7.85 -19.57
N ARG A 179 11.81 7.20 -19.99
CA ARG A 179 12.89 6.76 -19.10
C ARG A 179 13.56 7.93 -18.37
N GLN A 180 13.87 9.03 -19.07
CA GLN A 180 14.44 10.25 -18.45
C GLN A 180 13.49 10.83 -17.39
N THR A 181 12.18 10.84 -17.65
CA THR A 181 11.19 11.29 -16.67
C THR A 181 11.18 10.39 -15.43
N ALA A 182 11.22 9.05 -15.62
CA ALA A 182 11.28 8.10 -14.53
C ALA A 182 12.58 8.24 -13.71
N GLU A 183 13.72 8.48 -14.37
CA GLU A 183 15.01 8.70 -13.71
C GLU A 183 15.01 9.96 -12.83
N TRP A 184 14.43 11.05 -13.34
CA TRP A 184 14.26 12.26 -12.55
C TRP A 184 13.41 12.01 -11.29
N VAL A 185 12.31 11.25 -11.42
CA VAL A 185 11.45 10.85 -10.29
C VAL A 185 12.20 9.99 -9.29
N LEU A 186 13.04 9.06 -9.76
CA LEU A 186 13.87 8.21 -8.92
C LEU A 186 14.87 9.03 -8.08
N GLN A 187 15.49 10.04 -8.68
CA GLN A 187 16.50 10.89 -8.03
C GLN A 187 15.87 11.88 -7.05
N ASN A 188 14.73 12.49 -7.41
CA ASN A 188 14.11 13.57 -6.64
C ASN A 188 13.02 13.07 -5.67
N GLY A 189 12.50 11.85 -5.82
CA GLY A 189 11.44 11.29 -5.00
C GLY A 189 10.08 11.98 -5.14
N HIS A 190 9.92 12.85 -6.14
CA HIS A 190 8.68 13.58 -6.42
C HIS A 190 8.04 13.11 -7.72
N ARG A 191 6.70 13.20 -7.79
CA ARG A 191 5.96 12.87 -9.01
C ARG A 191 6.32 13.81 -10.17
N ALA A 192 6.42 13.25 -11.37
CA ALA A 192 6.61 14.01 -12.61
C ALA A 192 5.90 13.32 -13.79
N GLY A 193 5.85 13.97 -14.92
CA GLY A 193 5.24 13.47 -16.14
C GLY A 193 3.86 14.08 -16.42
N ALA A 194 3.00 13.34 -17.08
CA ALA A 194 1.69 13.80 -17.51
C ALA A 194 0.88 14.47 -16.40
N ALA A 195 0.26 15.59 -16.71
CA ALA A 195 -0.54 16.41 -15.78
C ALA A 195 0.24 17.01 -14.57
N THR A 196 1.58 17.10 -14.67
CA THR A 196 2.42 17.79 -13.69
C THR A 196 3.18 18.97 -14.34
N ALA A 197 3.79 19.83 -13.52
CA ALA A 197 4.61 20.93 -14.01
C ALA A 197 5.94 20.44 -14.61
N GLN A 198 6.45 19.30 -14.12
CA GLN A 198 7.70 18.71 -14.58
C GLN A 198 7.41 17.60 -15.59
N PHE A 199 8.01 17.68 -16.78
CA PHE A 199 7.83 16.71 -17.87
C PHE A 199 6.37 16.51 -18.31
N GLY A 200 5.55 17.58 -18.34
CA GLY A 200 4.13 17.52 -18.66
C GLY A 200 3.76 16.97 -20.04
N LYS A 201 4.75 16.80 -20.95
CA LYS A 201 4.59 16.18 -22.27
C LYS A 201 4.71 14.64 -22.26
N SER A 202 5.12 14.06 -21.15
CA SER A 202 5.21 12.61 -20.97
C SER A 202 3.83 11.95 -21.15
N GLU A 203 3.79 10.71 -21.63
CA GLU A 203 2.55 9.93 -21.76
C GLU A 203 2.08 9.39 -20.39
N CYS A 204 3.03 9.14 -19.47
CA CYS A 204 2.78 8.63 -18.14
C CYS A 204 2.89 9.69 -17.05
N LEU A 205 2.12 9.49 -15.97
CA LEU A 205 2.40 10.05 -14.66
C LEU A 205 3.31 9.08 -13.90
N TYR A 206 4.47 9.56 -13.49
CA TYR A 206 5.43 8.79 -12.72
C TYR A 206 5.35 9.10 -11.25
N LEU A 207 5.27 8.03 -10.44
CA LEU A 207 5.19 8.08 -8.99
C LEU A 207 6.39 7.33 -8.38
N ALA A 208 7.07 7.94 -7.41
CA ALA A 208 8.14 7.28 -6.69
C ALA A 208 7.59 6.29 -5.66
N ILE A 209 8.13 5.07 -5.62
CA ILE A 209 7.93 4.08 -4.56
C ILE A 209 8.91 4.44 -3.45
N ARG A 210 8.45 5.15 -2.41
CA ARG A 210 9.34 5.64 -1.34
C ARG A 210 8.76 5.37 0.05
N ALA A 211 9.63 4.90 0.96
CA ALA A 211 9.34 4.78 2.38
C ALA A 211 10.63 5.00 3.19
N GLY A 212 10.53 5.42 4.44
CA GLY A 212 11.67 5.61 5.32
C GLY A 212 12.76 6.57 4.81
N GLY A 213 12.40 7.50 3.90
CA GLY A 213 13.37 8.40 3.24
C GLY A 213 14.12 7.77 2.05
N ARG A 214 13.89 6.49 1.72
CA ARG A 214 14.50 5.77 0.60
C ARG A 214 13.54 5.69 -0.57
N VAL A 215 14.06 5.75 -1.81
CA VAL A 215 13.32 5.49 -3.04
C VAL A 215 13.75 4.12 -3.56
N TYR A 216 12.79 3.21 -3.72
CA TYR A 216 13.01 1.82 -4.15
C TYR A 216 12.82 1.63 -5.66
N GLY A 217 11.97 2.47 -6.27
CA GLY A 217 11.65 2.41 -7.68
C GLY A 217 10.65 3.48 -8.10
N VAL A 218 10.16 3.35 -9.31
CA VAL A 218 9.22 4.29 -9.93
C VAL A 218 8.16 3.51 -10.68
N ILE A 219 6.90 3.93 -10.56
CA ILE A 219 5.77 3.40 -11.32
C ILE A 219 5.25 4.50 -12.26
N GLY A 220 5.13 4.19 -13.54
CA GLY A 220 4.53 5.03 -14.57
C GLY A 220 3.14 4.54 -14.94
N ILE A 221 2.16 5.46 -14.88
CA ILE A 221 0.75 5.22 -15.17
C ILE A 221 0.35 6.05 -16.38
N PRO A 222 -0.05 5.43 -17.50
CA PRO A 222 -0.51 6.16 -18.69
C PRO A 222 -1.75 7.01 -18.37
N MET A 223 -1.76 8.25 -18.91
CA MET A 223 -2.85 9.21 -18.72
C MET A 223 -3.83 9.26 -19.88
N LYS A 224 -3.61 8.45 -20.92
CA LYS A 224 -4.53 8.31 -22.07
C LYS A 224 -5.12 6.89 -22.08
N PRO A 225 -6.36 6.69 -22.61
CA PRO A 225 -7.23 7.69 -23.26
C PRO A 225 -7.89 8.67 -22.30
N GLU A 226 -8.10 8.32 -21.02
CA GLU A 226 -8.72 9.17 -20.01
C GLU A 226 -7.83 9.28 -18.77
N LYS A 227 -7.86 10.43 -18.10
CA LYS A 227 -7.18 10.60 -16.81
C LYS A 227 -7.91 9.78 -15.75
N PRO A 228 -7.16 9.14 -14.83
CA PRO A 228 -7.78 8.53 -13.67
C PRO A 228 -8.62 9.54 -12.90
N ASP A 229 -9.79 9.13 -12.44
CA ASP A 229 -10.63 10.00 -11.60
C ASP A 229 -9.96 10.23 -10.22
N SER A 230 -10.53 11.12 -9.41
CA SER A 230 -9.98 11.42 -8.09
C SER A 230 -9.98 10.19 -7.17
N PHE A 231 -10.95 9.29 -7.34
CA PHE A 231 -11.08 8.06 -6.58
C PHE A 231 -10.02 7.03 -6.99
N GLU A 232 -9.86 6.77 -8.30
CA GLU A 232 -8.81 5.92 -8.86
C GLU A 232 -7.43 6.41 -8.43
N SER A 233 -7.17 7.71 -8.56
CA SER A 233 -5.91 8.33 -8.13
C SER A 233 -5.62 8.11 -6.65
N SER A 234 -6.63 8.16 -5.79
CA SER A 234 -6.47 7.92 -4.35
C SER A 234 -6.14 6.45 -4.05
N ILE A 235 -6.72 5.50 -4.79
CA ILE A 235 -6.42 4.07 -4.66
C ILE A 235 -5.00 3.79 -5.15
N VAL A 236 -4.62 4.33 -6.31
CA VAL A 236 -3.26 4.20 -6.85
C VAL A 236 -2.22 4.63 -5.83
N LEU A 237 -2.37 5.83 -5.25
CA LEU A 237 -1.45 6.34 -4.23
C LEU A 237 -1.41 5.43 -2.99
N SER A 238 -2.55 4.89 -2.57
CA SER A 238 -2.59 3.97 -1.44
C SER A 238 -1.86 2.66 -1.74
N VAL A 239 -2.06 2.08 -2.92
CA VAL A 239 -1.39 0.83 -3.36
C VAL A 239 0.12 1.04 -3.52
N VAL A 240 0.56 2.19 -4.10
CA VAL A 240 1.98 2.53 -4.23
C VAL A 240 2.63 2.72 -2.86
N ASN A 241 1.94 3.33 -1.91
CA ASN A 241 2.44 3.47 -0.53
C ASN A 241 2.54 2.13 0.18
N GLU A 242 1.59 1.22 -0.01
CA GLU A 242 1.65 -0.15 0.54
C GLU A 242 2.83 -0.94 -0.04
N CYS A 243 3.05 -0.83 -1.35
CA CYS A 243 4.22 -1.38 -2.02
C CYS A 243 5.52 -0.84 -1.41
N ALA A 244 5.61 0.47 -1.20
CA ALA A 244 6.79 1.10 -0.62
C ALA A 244 7.06 0.61 0.81
N LEU A 245 6.01 0.47 1.62
CA LEU A 245 6.10 -0.04 2.98
C LEU A 245 6.55 -1.50 3.01
N ALA A 246 6.01 -2.34 2.11
CA ALA A 246 6.42 -3.74 2.00
C ALA A 246 7.90 -3.87 1.64
N MET A 247 8.40 -3.06 0.68
CA MET A 247 9.81 -3.04 0.32
C MET A 247 10.72 -2.54 1.45
N ASP A 248 10.30 -1.51 2.20
CA ASP A 248 11.03 -0.97 3.33
C ASP A 248 11.12 -2.00 4.47
N ASN A 249 10.03 -2.69 4.77
CA ASN A 249 10.00 -3.76 5.77
C ASN A 249 10.93 -4.91 5.39
N ALA A 250 10.92 -5.36 4.11
CA ALA A 250 11.81 -6.40 3.63
C ALA A 250 13.29 -5.97 3.73
N HIS A 251 13.59 -4.73 3.36
CA HIS A 251 14.94 -4.17 3.48
C HIS A 251 15.43 -4.12 4.94
N ASN A 252 14.60 -3.58 5.84
CA ASN A 252 14.90 -3.47 7.25
C ASN A 252 15.04 -4.85 7.94
N ALA A 253 14.26 -5.86 7.50
CA ALA A 253 14.40 -7.24 7.97
C ALA A 253 15.75 -7.84 7.56
N ALA A 254 16.14 -7.66 6.29
CA ALA A 254 17.44 -8.12 5.80
C ALA A 254 18.63 -7.42 6.47
N GLU A 255 18.53 -6.12 6.75
CA GLU A 255 19.56 -5.40 7.52
C GLU A 255 19.69 -5.92 8.96
N LYS A 256 18.56 -6.17 9.63
CA LYS A 256 18.56 -6.74 11.00
C LYS A 256 19.17 -8.13 11.03
N GLU A 257 18.86 -8.98 10.05
CA GLU A 257 19.43 -10.33 9.93
C GLU A 257 20.94 -10.29 9.75
N ARG A 258 21.43 -9.45 8.83
CA ARG A 258 22.88 -9.24 8.63
C ARG A 258 23.58 -8.74 9.89
N ALA A 259 22.97 -7.78 10.60
CA ALA A 259 23.52 -7.27 11.85
C ALA A 259 23.55 -8.33 12.95
N ALA A 260 22.52 -9.18 13.03
CA ALA A 260 22.48 -10.29 13.99
C ALA A 260 23.55 -11.36 13.68
N ASP A 261 23.72 -11.73 12.41
CA ASP A 261 24.76 -12.66 11.97
C ASP A 261 26.17 -12.14 12.24
N PHE A 262 26.40 -10.85 11.98
CA PHE A 262 27.66 -10.20 12.31
C PHE A 262 27.93 -10.21 13.82
N ALA A 263 26.94 -9.81 14.63
CA ALA A 263 27.08 -9.83 16.09
C ALA A 263 27.37 -11.23 16.64
N LYS A 264 26.68 -12.26 16.08
CA LYS A 264 26.91 -13.67 16.46
C LYS A 264 28.32 -14.14 16.10
N SER A 265 28.83 -13.74 14.92
CA SER A 265 30.19 -14.04 14.51
C SER A 265 31.23 -13.41 15.44
N GLU A 266 31.05 -12.14 15.81
CA GLU A 266 31.95 -11.45 16.74
C GLU A 266 31.90 -12.04 18.16
N GLN A 267 30.71 -12.46 18.62
CA GLN A 267 30.56 -13.12 19.91
C GLN A 267 31.33 -14.47 19.93
N LEU A 268 31.15 -15.30 18.88
CA LEU A 268 31.88 -16.56 18.75
C LEU A 268 33.40 -16.34 18.73
N ARG A 269 33.86 -15.30 18.03
CA ARG A 269 35.28 -14.94 18.00
C ARG A 269 35.82 -14.54 19.39
N ALA A 270 35.05 -13.75 20.13
CA ALA A 270 35.42 -13.35 21.49
C ALA A 270 35.47 -14.53 22.45
N ASP A 271 34.49 -15.44 22.36
CA ASP A 271 34.42 -16.63 23.20
C ASP A 271 35.57 -17.61 22.92
N LEU A 272 35.91 -17.80 21.62
CA LEU A 272 37.07 -18.59 21.22
C LEU A 272 38.38 -18.01 21.76
N LEU A 273 38.60 -16.68 21.63
CA LEU A 273 39.80 -16.04 22.18
C LEU A 273 39.90 -16.18 23.69
N ARG A 274 38.77 -16.09 24.41
CA ARG A 274 38.71 -16.28 25.86
C ARG A 274 39.07 -17.72 26.23
N SER A 275 38.51 -18.73 25.55
CA SER A 275 38.81 -20.14 25.79
C SER A 275 40.31 -20.43 25.54
N ILE A 276 40.85 -20.02 24.38
CA ILE A 276 42.25 -20.18 24.05
C ILE A 276 43.17 -19.53 25.07
N SER A 277 42.82 -18.30 25.53
CA SER A 277 43.63 -17.60 26.55
C SER A 277 43.64 -18.35 27.88
N HIS A 278 42.52 -18.96 28.27
CA HIS A 278 42.45 -19.80 29.46
C HIS A 278 43.30 -21.05 29.32
N ASP A 279 43.18 -21.76 28.19
CA ASP A 279 43.84 -23.03 27.96
C ASP A 279 45.39 -22.89 27.78
N LEU A 280 45.82 -21.73 27.27
CA LEU A 280 47.27 -21.40 27.20
C LEU A 280 47.83 -21.00 28.58
N ARG A 281 47.03 -20.39 29.47
CA ARG A 281 47.51 -19.91 30.75
C ARG A 281 47.93 -21.06 31.70
N THR A 282 47.17 -22.16 31.68
CA THR A 282 47.40 -23.29 32.60
C THR A 282 48.79 -23.92 32.39
N PRO A 283 49.17 -24.36 31.19
CA PRO A 283 50.52 -24.92 31.00
C PRO A 283 51.62 -23.88 31.13
N LEU A 284 51.37 -22.60 30.75
CA LEU A 284 52.37 -21.52 31.00
C LEU A 284 52.63 -21.30 32.49
N CYS A 285 51.61 -21.34 33.33
CA CYS A 285 51.77 -21.28 34.81
C CYS A 285 52.55 -22.50 35.35
N SER A 286 52.29 -23.71 34.78
CA SER A 286 53.01 -24.92 35.13
C SER A 286 54.51 -24.84 34.79
N VAL A 287 54.80 -24.47 33.55
CA VAL A 287 56.19 -24.24 33.07
C VAL A 287 56.91 -23.22 33.93
N SER A 288 56.25 -22.06 34.19
CA SER A 288 56.84 -20.98 35.01
C SER A 288 57.08 -21.41 36.48
N GLY A 289 56.11 -22.13 37.10
CA GLY A 289 56.22 -22.63 38.47
C GLY A 289 57.30 -23.70 38.63
N ASN A 290 57.38 -24.60 37.67
CA ASN A 290 58.42 -25.67 37.62
C ASN A 290 59.80 -25.05 37.43
N ALA A 291 59.94 -24.08 36.56
CA ALA A 291 61.22 -23.35 36.35
C ALA A 291 61.63 -22.56 37.59
N ASP A 292 60.68 -21.87 38.27
CA ASP A 292 60.92 -21.15 39.51
C ASP A 292 61.39 -22.11 40.64
N THR A 293 60.76 -23.26 40.76
CA THR A 293 61.15 -24.30 41.68
C THR A 293 62.58 -24.80 41.45
N LEU A 294 62.99 -25.00 40.23
CA LEU A 294 64.35 -25.38 39.88
C LEU A 294 65.37 -24.27 40.21
N LEU A 295 65.03 -23.01 39.95
CA LEU A 295 65.89 -21.86 40.18
C LEU A 295 66.13 -21.62 41.67
N HIS A 296 65.12 -21.71 42.51
CA HIS A 296 65.24 -21.34 43.90
C HIS A 296 65.53 -22.52 44.82
N ASN A 297 65.02 -23.72 44.53
CA ASN A 297 65.13 -24.90 45.38
C ASN A 297 65.89 -26.09 44.74
N GLY A 298 66.47 -25.88 43.57
CA GLY A 298 67.12 -26.95 42.81
C GLY A 298 68.20 -27.72 43.55
N ASN A 299 68.94 -27.06 44.47
CA ASN A 299 69.96 -27.71 45.29
C ASN A 299 69.42 -28.65 46.40
N CYS A 300 68.17 -28.50 46.74
CA CYS A 300 67.50 -29.30 47.76
C CYS A 300 66.68 -30.48 47.22
N LEU A 301 66.55 -30.58 45.89
CA LEU A 301 65.78 -31.60 45.20
C LEU A 301 66.68 -32.80 44.84
N ASP A 302 66.14 -34.01 44.95
CA ASP A 302 66.80 -35.23 44.45
C ASP A 302 66.77 -35.27 42.91
N GLU A 303 67.69 -36.02 42.29
CA GLU A 303 67.83 -36.08 40.83
C GLU A 303 66.58 -36.63 40.11
N ALA A 304 65.84 -37.52 40.75
CA ALA A 304 64.63 -38.07 40.18
C ALA A 304 63.54 -36.98 40.08
N THR A 305 63.36 -36.16 41.11
CA THR A 305 62.44 -35.02 41.13
C THR A 305 62.82 -33.95 40.11
N LYS A 306 64.12 -33.64 39.96
CA LYS A 306 64.59 -32.70 38.93
C LYS A 306 64.27 -33.18 37.54
N GLN A 307 64.52 -34.46 37.26
CA GLN A 307 64.24 -35.06 35.96
C GLN A 307 62.75 -35.06 35.65
N GLN A 308 61.88 -35.29 36.63
CA GLN A 308 60.43 -35.13 36.44
C GLN A 308 60.01 -33.71 36.12
N ILE A 309 60.53 -32.70 36.81
CA ILE A 309 60.23 -31.30 36.56
C ILE A 309 60.74 -30.88 35.16
N TYR A 310 61.93 -31.31 34.73
CA TYR A 310 62.38 -31.03 33.35
C TYR A 310 61.46 -31.66 32.31
N LYS A 311 60.98 -32.84 32.54
CA LYS A 311 60.03 -33.52 31.67
C LYS A 311 58.69 -32.79 31.61
N ASP A 312 58.16 -32.37 32.74
CA ASP A 312 56.89 -31.61 32.82
C ASP A 312 57.00 -30.29 32.04
N ILE A 313 58.13 -29.57 32.19
CA ILE A 313 58.40 -28.32 31.44
C ILE A 313 58.45 -28.61 29.92
N TYR A 314 59.06 -29.69 29.52
CA TYR A 314 59.22 -30.07 28.12
C TYR A 314 57.83 -30.45 27.55
N ASP A 315 57.10 -31.33 28.20
CA ASP A 315 55.78 -31.80 27.74
C ASP A 315 54.75 -30.65 27.63
N ASP A 316 54.72 -29.76 28.62
CA ASP A 316 53.84 -28.57 28.59
C ASP A 316 54.25 -27.58 27.44
N SER A 317 55.53 -27.43 27.15
CA SER A 317 56.02 -26.58 26.07
C SER A 317 55.72 -27.13 24.69
N GLU A 318 55.87 -28.47 24.49
CA GLU A 318 55.46 -29.14 23.23
C GLU A 318 53.98 -29.03 23.01
N TRP A 319 53.16 -29.20 24.06
CA TRP A 319 51.70 -29.00 23.97
C TRP A 319 51.34 -27.58 23.55
N LEU A 320 52.00 -26.56 24.13
CA LEU A 320 51.79 -25.14 23.77
C LEU A 320 52.12 -24.85 22.30
N ILE A 321 53.22 -25.39 21.79
CA ILE A 321 53.59 -25.28 20.38
C ILE A 321 52.49 -25.84 19.48
N GLY A 322 52.00 -27.04 19.78
CA GLY A 322 50.90 -27.66 19.03
C GLY A 322 49.62 -26.84 19.02
N VAL A 323 49.25 -26.20 20.16
CA VAL A 323 48.09 -25.32 20.20
C VAL A 323 48.26 -24.07 19.35
N VAL A 324 49.46 -23.46 19.37
CA VAL A 324 49.74 -22.27 18.53
C VAL A 324 49.74 -22.63 17.04
N GLU A 325 50.30 -23.77 16.66
CA GLU A 325 50.24 -24.24 15.26
C GLU A 325 48.84 -24.50 14.77
N ASN A 326 47.98 -25.14 15.61
CA ASN A 326 46.59 -25.34 15.31
C ASN A 326 45.83 -24.01 15.15
N LEU A 327 46.10 -23.02 15.99
CA LEU A 327 45.49 -21.69 15.92
C LEU A 327 45.87 -20.97 14.62
N LEU A 328 47.16 -21.04 14.23
CA LEU A 328 47.64 -20.47 12.96
C LEU A 328 47.01 -21.18 11.75
N TYR A 329 46.79 -22.48 11.86
CA TYR A 329 46.11 -23.23 10.79
C TYR A 329 44.64 -22.79 10.62
N VAL A 330 43.90 -22.65 11.72
CA VAL A 330 42.50 -22.17 11.71
C VAL A 330 42.40 -20.74 11.16
N THR A 331 43.33 -19.84 11.55
CA THR A 331 43.33 -18.45 11.06
C THR A 331 43.61 -18.39 9.57
N ARG A 332 44.52 -19.21 9.03
CA ARG A 332 44.80 -19.30 7.57
C ARG A 332 43.63 -19.87 6.78
N LEU A 333 42.85 -20.79 7.35
CA LEU A 333 41.61 -21.30 6.75
C LEU A 333 40.55 -20.20 6.63
N ASN A 334 40.36 -19.40 7.68
CA ASN A 334 39.38 -18.31 7.68
C ASN A 334 39.74 -17.18 6.71
N ASP A 335 41.02 -16.91 6.48
CA ASP A 335 41.52 -15.90 5.52
C ASP A 335 41.41 -16.33 4.05
N GLY A 336 40.87 -17.51 3.76
CA GLY A 336 40.73 -18.02 2.39
C GLY A 336 42.08 -18.25 1.64
N ARG A 337 43.18 -18.27 2.36
CA ARG A 337 44.56 -18.40 1.77
C ARG A 337 45.05 -19.83 1.65
N LEU A 338 44.28 -20.82 2.04
CA LEU A 338 44.61 -22.23 1.81
C LEU A 338 44.04 -22.66 0.47
N LYS A 339 44.94 -22.87 -0.52
CA LYS A 339 44.67 -23.76 -1.65
C LYS A 339 44.82 -25.18 -1.10
N LEU A 340 43.73 -25.92 -1.06
CA LEU A 340 43.78 -27.38 -0.92
C LEU A 340 44.42 -27.93 -2.20
N GLU A 341 45.64 -28.45 -2.11
CA GLU A 341 46.24 -29.32 -3.15
C GLU A 341 45.57 -30.69 -3.07
#